data_6d434d91f673d0c10b78f240e623d851
#
_entry.id   6d434d91f673d0c10b78f240e623d851
#
_cell.length_a   1.000
_cell.length_b   1.000
_cell.length_c   1.000
_cell.angle_alpha   90.00
_cell.angle_beta   90.00
_cell.angle_gamma   90.00
#
_symmetry.space_group_name_H-M   'P 1'
#
loop_
_entity.id
_entity.type
_entity.pdbx_description
1 polymer ?
#
loop_
_entity_poly.entity_id
_entity_poly.type
_entity_poly.pdbx_seq_one_letter_code
_entity_poly.pdbx_strand_id
1 'polypeptide(L)'
;IYFEMPSNPRLKRWAGYVCSGTVATDGVGGRTVIITAAHCAYDDANKAFARNVLFIPNQDGTTGSGTDTNCSNDPLGCWTPSFSVVDTNWTTSTFPDNIPWDYAYYVVSDSGAHSGSAADDSLETQVGGMSISFATPASDIGATSADTDYTHGIGYSYADDPNLMYCAENMTTEGAFNWWLPSCGLSGGSSGGPWIQSMVNGDGTIISVNSWGYTGSPGMAGPFLDVTSASCLFDDAKTTAFGVVSGADGYAGIIADCP
;
A
#
# COMPACT_ATOMS: atom_id res chain seq x y z
N ILE A 1 0.09 6.67 4.30
CA ILE A 1 -1.27 6.30 4.75
C ILE A 1 -1.30 6.37 6.27
N TYR A 2 -2.24 7.16 6.85
CA TYR A 2 -2.55 7.17 8.28
C TYR A 2 -3.87 6.46 8.50
N PHE A 3 -3.97 5.67 9.56
CA PHE A 3 -5.19 4.91 9.85
C PHE A 3 -5.23 4.47 11.30
N GLU A 4 -6.36 3.97 11.75
CA GLU A 4 -6.52 3.33 13.05
C GLU A 4 -6.86 1.86 12.89
N MET A 5 -6.23 1.02 13.73
CA MET A 5 -6.55 -0.41 13.88
C MET A 5 -7.05 -0.71 15.30
N PRO A 6 -7.89 -1.75 15.48
CA PRO A 6 -8.37 -2.11 16.80
C PRO A 6 -7.22 -2.66 17.64
N SER A 7 -7.12 -2.20 18.88
CA SER A 7 -6.16 -2.70 19.86
C SER A 7 -6.72 -3.76 20.80
N ASN A 8 -7.93 -4.24 20.53
CA ASN A 8 -8.55 -5.36 21.24
C ASN A 8 -9.68 -6.00 20.42
N PRO A 9 -9.98 -7.29 20.65
CA PRO A 9 -11.01 -8.04 19.89
C PRO A 9 -12.44 -7.51 20.04
N ARG A 10 -12.70 -6.63 21.01
CA ARG A 10 -14.02 -6.03 21.22
C ARG A 10 -14.25 -4.77 20.38
N LEU A 11 -13.28 -4.36 19.58
CA LEU A 11 -13.29 -3.18 18.72
C LEU A 11 -13.64 -1.87 19.47
N LYS A 12 -13.34 -1.80 20.76
CA LYS A 12 -13.65 -0.64 21.60
C LYS A 12 -12.49 0.32 21.79
N ARG A 13 -11.28 -0.11 21.46
CA ARG A 13 -10.05 0.69 21.51
C ARG A 13 -9.36 0.58 20.20
N TRP A 14 -8.88 1.71 19.72
CA TRP A 14 -8.19 1.86 18.45
C TRP A 14 -6.88 2.60 18.68
N ALA A 15 -5.90 2.29 17.90
CA ALA A 15 -4.60 2.96 17.91
C ALA A 15 -4.26 3.41 16.49
N GLY A 16 -3.59 4.55 16.40
CA GLY A 16 -3.10 5.09 15.15
C GLY A 16 -1.85 4.35 14.66
N TYR A 17 -1.80 4.13 13.36
CA TYR A 17 -0.69 3.52 12.64
C TYR A 17 -0.39 4.28 11.37
N VAL A 18 0.79 4.04 10.82
CA VAL A 18 1.23 4.57 9.53
C VAL A 18 1.68 3.44 8.62
N CYS A 19 1.39 3.60 7.35
CA CYS A 19 1.85 2.78 6.25
C CYS A 19 2.16 3.66 5.05
N SER A 20 2.61 3.04 3.99
CA SER A 20 2.80 3.65 2.67
C SER A 20 1.82 3.07 1.66
N GLY A 21 1.72 3.68 0.51
CA GLY A 21 0.93 3.18 -0.61
C GLY A 21 1.21 3.99 -1.86
N THR A 22 0.76 3.48 -3.00
CA THR A 22 1.02 4.11 -4.30
C THR A 22 -0.23 4.12 -5.15
N VAL A 23 -0.50 5.24 -5.80
CA VAL A 23 -1.58 5.33 -6.78
C VAL A 23 -1.23 4.43 -7.97
N ALA A 24 -2.13 3.51 -8.26
CA ALA A 24 -2.01 2.59 -9.37
C ALA A 24 -2.81 3.11 -10.57
N THR A 25 -2.25 3.00 -11.76
CA THR A 25 -2.99 3.27 -12.99
C THR A 25 -4.04 2.17 -13.20
N ASP A 26 -5.30 2.52 -13.01
CA ASP A 26 -6.40 1.55 -13.06
C ASP A 26 -7.19 1.58 -14.38
N GLY A 27 -7.10 2.65 -15.13
CA GLY A 27 -7.77 2.83 -16.41
C GLY A 27 -9.30 3.01 -16.31
N VAL A 28 -9.82 3.30 -15.11
CA VAL A 28 -11.26 3.42 -14.83
C VAL A 28 -11.56 4.84 -14.32
N GLY A 29 -12.49 5.54 -14.95
CA GLY A 29 -12.91 6.86 -14.47
C GLY A 29 -13.83 6.79 -13.25
N GLY A 30 -13.82 7.86 -12.46
CA GLY A 30 -14.68 8.03 -11.28
C GLY A 30 -14.04 7.54 -9.99
N ARG A 31 -12.86 6.96 -10.04
CA ARG A 31 -12.10 6.45 -8.89
C ARG A 31 -10.61 6.47 -9.13
N THR A 32 -9.88 6.36 -8.04
CA THR A 32 -8.44 6.13 -8.01
C THR A 32 -8.17 4.92 -7.11
N VAL A 33 -7.34 3.99 -7.56
CA VAL A 33 -6.92 2.82 -6.77
C VAL A 33 -5.53 3.03 -6.20
N ILE A 34 -5.36 2.75 -4.91
CA ILE A 34 -4.08 2.79 -4.20
C ILE A 34 -3.72 1.36 -3.80
N ILE A 35 -2.55 0.88 -4.23
CA ILE A 35 -1.99 -0.38 -3.73
C ILE A 35 -1.26 -0.14 -2.41
N THR A 36 -1.40 -1.08 -1.47
CA THR A 36 -0.73 -1.11 -0.16
C THR A 36 -0.60 -2.55 0.34
N ALA A 37 -0.07 -2.75 1.54
CA ALA A 37 -0.06 -4.05 2.20
C ALA A 37 -1.44 -4.36 2.84
N ALA A 38 -1.81 -5.64 2.93
CA ALA A 38 -3.08 -6.03 3.52
C ALA A 38 -3.14 -5.73 5.02
N HIS A 39 -2.03 -5.86 5.74
CA HIS A 39 -1.96 -5.48 7.16
C HIS A 39 -2.14 -3.97 7.41
N CYS A 40 -2.08 -3.14 6.37
CA CYS A 40 -2.41 -1.71 6.43
C CYS A 40 -3.90 -1.43 6.21
N ALA A 41 -4.68 -2.42 5.76
CA ALA A 41 -6.09 -2.30 5.46
C ALA A 41 -6.98 -3.15 6.37
N TYR A 42 -6.47 -4.27 6.87
CA TYR A 42 -7.25 -5.22 7.68
C TYR A 42 -6.40 -5.85 8.78
N ASP A 43 -6.84 -5.74 10.03
CA ASP A 43 -6.24 -6.40 11.19
C ASP A 43 -6.66 -7.88 11.21
N ASP A 44 -5.72 -8.76 10.90
CA ASP A 44 -5.93 -10.22 10.84
C ASP A 44 -6.16 -10.85 12.21
N ALA A 45 -5.66 -10.24 13.28
CA ALA A 45 -5.84 -10.73 14.64
C ALA A 45 -7.23 -10.37 15.23
N ASN A 46 -7.68 -9.14 15.01
CA ASN A 46 -8.97 -8.66 15.53
C ASN A 46 -10.11 -8.74 14.50
N LYS A 47 -9.80 -9.17 13.26
CA LYS A 47 -10.76 -9.39 12.17
C LYS A 47 -11.59 -8.13 11.84
N ALA A 48 -10.91 -7.01 11.62
CA ALA A 48 -11.55 -5.74 11.33
C ALA A 48 -10.76 -4.91 10.32
N PHE A 49 -11.49 -4.20 9.47
CA PHE A 49 -10.90 -3.21 8.58
C PHE A 49 -10.35 -2.00 9.35
N ALA A 50 -9.33 -1.37 8.78
CA ALA A 50 -8.84 -0.07 9.21
C ALA A 50 -9.96 0.98 9.15
N ARG A 51 -9.87 1.98 10.01
CA ARG A 51 -10.77 3.14 10.01
C ARG A 51 -9.99 4.45 10.01
N ASN A 52 -10.69 5.56 9.77
CA ASN A 52 -10.10 6.91 9.74
C ASN A 52 -8.88 6.96 8.83
N VAL A 53 -8.98 6.25 7.69
CA VAL A 53 -7.89 6.13 6.73
C VAL A 53 -7.70 7.44 5.98
N LEU A 54 -6.46 7.89 5.90
CA LEU A 54 -6.08 9.11 5.23
C LEU A 54 -4.87 8.84 4.34
N PHE A 55 -4.99 9.13 3.06
CA PHE A 55 -3.88 9.08 2.12
C PHE A 55 -3.34 10.48 1.87
N ILE A 56 -2.05 10.67 2.13
CA ILE A 56 -1.35 11.94 1.95
C ILE A 56 -0.26 11.73 0.90
N PRO A 57 -0.47 12.15 -0.35
CA PRO A 57 0.59 12.10 -1.36
C PRO A 57 1.63 13.19 -1.06
N ASN A 58 2.89 12.89 -1.37
CA ASN A 58 4.01 13.80 -1.17
C ASN A 58 4.17 14.27 0.30
N GLN A 59 4.07 13.34 1.25
CA GLN A 59 4.28 13.59 2.68
C GLN A 59 5.64 14.25 2.97
N ASP A 60 6.66 13.96 2.17
CA ASP A 60 8.01 14.56 2.25
C ASP A 60 7.99 16.10 2.14
N GLY A 61 7.00 16.64 1.47
CA GLY A 61 6.81 18.08 1.30
C GLY A 61 5.95 18.73 2.37
N THR A 62 5.55 18.04 3.44
CA THR A 62 4.70 18.62 4.50
C THR A 62 5.38 19.79 5.21
N THR A 63 4.58 20.77 5.62
CA THR A 63 5.02 21.89 6.47
C THR A 63 4.68 21.69 7.95
N GLY A 64 3.97 20.60 8.25
CA GLY A 64 3.62 20.17 9.60
C GLY A 64 4.61 19.18 10.20
N SER A 65 4.20 18.49 11.25
CA SER A 65 4.93 17.32 11.72
C SER A 65 4.53 16.11 10.88
N GLY A 66 5.48 15.18 10.67
CA GLY A 66 5.22 13.99 9.87
C GLY A 66 4.07 13.11 10.36
N THR A 67 3.67 13.23 11.61
CA THR A 67 2.60 12.44 12.23
C THR A 67 1.28 13.21 12.38
N ASP A 68 1.19 14.45 11.91
CA ASP A 68 -0.08 15.16 11.98
C ASP A 68 -1.02 14.76 10.83
N THR A 69 -2.31 14.88 11.06
CA THR A 69 -3.36 14.59 10.07
C THR A 69 -4.02 15.86 9.54
N ASN A 70 -3.35 17.00 9.65
CA ASN A 70 -3.84 18.26 9.16
C ASN A 70 -3.50 18.45 7.68
N CYS A 71 -4.40 18.05 6.81
CA CYS A 71 -4.26 18.13 5.35
C CYS A 71 -3.84 19.51 4.80
N SER A 72 -4.01 20.58 5.58
CA SER A 72 -3.59 21.93 5.17
C SER A 72 -2.07 22.12 5.24
N ASN A 73 -1.36 21.25 5.92
CA ASN A 73 0.10 21.27 6.02
C ASN A 73 0.77 20.58 4.83
N ASP A 74 0.01 19.79 4.08
CA ASP A 74 0.52 18.97 2.99
C ASP A 74 0.36 19.67 1.64
N PRO A 75 1.36 19.57 0.75
CA PRO A 75 1.36 20.33 -0.52
C PRO A 75 0.13 20.07 -1.39
N LEU A 76 -0.37 18.85 -1.38
CA LEU A 76 -1.52 18.41 -2.18
C LEU A 76 -2.75 18.14 -1.30
N GLY A 77 -2.65 18.32 0.01
CA GLY A 77 -3.69 17.90 0.93
C GLY A 77 -3.77 16.38 1.08
N CYS A 78 -4.94 15.85 1.33
CA CYS A 78 -5.14 14.43 1.56
C CYS A 78 -6.50 13.92 1.05
N TRP A 79 -6.60 12.60 0.89
CA TRP A 79 -7.78 11.90 0.40
C TRP A 79 -8.23 10.82 1.38
N THR A 80 -9.54 10.67 1.50
CA THR A 80 -10.15 9.62 2.32
C THR A 80 -10.68 8.51 1.42
N PRO A 81 -10.15 7.27 1.51
CA PRO A 81 -10.68 6.14 0.76
C PRO A 81 -12.14 5.83 1.11
N SER A 82 -12.89 5.40 0.12
CA SER A 82 -14.28 4.98 0.29
C SER A 82 -14.37 3.56 0.83
N PHE A 83 -13.47 2.68 0.44
CA PHE A 83 -13.37 1.29 0.92
C PHE A 83 -11.99 0.70 0.60
N SER A 84 -11.71 -0.46 1.19
CA SER A 84 -10.54 -1.29 0.85
C SER A 84 -10.96 -2.66 0.34
N VAL A 85 -10.04 -3.36 -0.33
CA VAL A 85 -10.23 -4.73 -0.84
C VAL A 85 -9.07 -5.57 -0.35
N VAL A 86 -9.37 -6.68 0.33
CA VAL A 86 -8.41 -7.65 0.86
C VAL A 86 -8.79 -9.07 0.48
N ASP A 87 -7.80 -9.96 0.40
CA ASP A 87 -8.03 -11.38 0.10
C ASP A 87 -8.65 -12.13 1.30
N THR A 88 -9.55 -13.08 1.03
CA THR A 88 -10.12 -13.98 2.04
C THR A 88 -9.03 -14.73 2.82
N ASN A 89 -7.96 -15.15 2.14
CA ASN A 89 -6.87 -15.89 2.79
C ASN A 89 -6.10 -15.00 3.78
N TRP A 90 -5.95 -13.70 3.53
CA TRP A 90 -5.42 -12.77 4.53
C TRP A 90 -6.30 -12.75 5.78
N THR A 91 -7.61 -12.71 5.62
CA THR A 91 -8.56 -12.55 6.73
C THR A 91 -8.82 -13.84 7.51
N THR A 92 -8.63 -15.02 6.91
CA THR A 92 -8.89 -16.31 7.54
C THR A 92 -7.70 -16.91 8.27
N SER A 93 -6.49 -16.48 7.91
CA SER A 93 -5.25 -16.88 8.57
C SER A 93 -4.74 -15.74 9.49
N THR A 94 -3.58 -15.93 10.09
CA THR A 94 -2.87 -14.91 10.88
C THR A 94 -1.38 -14.97 10.58
N PHE A 95 -0.67 -13.85 10.79
CA PHE A 95 0.77 -13.80 10.62
C PHE A 95 1.48 -14.92 11.40
N PRO A 96 2.43 -15.69 10.83
CA PRO A 96 3.03 -15.51 9.48
C PRO A 96 2.34 -16.29 8.35
N ASP A 97 1.27 -17.05 8.60
CA ASP A 97 0.68 -17.94 7.60
C ASP A 97 -0.06 -17.20 6.48
N ASN A 98 -0.42 -15.94 6.69
CA ASN A 98 -1.11 -15.08 5.71
C ASN A 98 -0.16 -14.21 4.86
N ILE A 99 1.14 -14.24 5.10
CA ILE A 99 2.15 -13.44 4.37
C ILE A 99 1.99 -13.48 2.83
N PRO A 100 1.65 -14.61 2.19
CA PRO A 100 1.50 -14.67 0.74
C PRO A 100 0.43 -13.70 0.18
N TRP A 101 -0.50 -13.27 1.01
CA TRP A 101 -1.63 -12.38 0.64
C TRP A 101 -1.52 -10.98 1.27
N ASP A 102 -0.32 -10.55 1.68
CA ASP A 102 -0.12 -9.23 2.29
C ASP A 102 -0.07 -8.11 1.25
N TYR A 103 -1.10 -8.02 0.43
CA TYR A 103 -1.38 -6.91 -0.49
C TYR A 103 -2.86 -6.55 -0.45
N ALA A 104 -3.16 -5.29 -0.64
CA ALA A 104 -4.52 -4.75 -0.60
C ALA A 104 -4.64 -3.51 -1.47
N TYR A 105 -5.89 -3.11 -1.72
CA TYR A 105 -6.18 -1.89 -2.45
C TYR A 105 -7.15 -1.02 -1.67
N TYR A 106 -6.84 0.28 -1.59
CA TYR A 106 -7.81 1.30 -1.22
C TYR A 106 -8.41 1.92 -2.46
N VAL A 107 -9.69 2.24 -2.41
CA VAL A 107 -10.41 2.88 -3.49
C VAL A 107 -10.90 4.25 -3.04
N VAL A 108 -10.50 5.28 -3.76
CA VAL A 108 -10.82 6.69 -3.52
C VAL A 108 -11.78 7.16 -4.60
N SER A 109 -12.84 7.87 -4.23
CA SER A 109 -13.72 8.52 -5.21
C SER A 109 -13.01 9.74 -5.82
N ASP A 110 -13.18 9.96 -7.13
CA ASP A 110 -12.66 11.14 -7.82
C ASP A 110 -13.39 12.44 -7.43
N SER A 111 -14.38 12.37 -6.53
CA SER A 111 -15.11 13.55 -6.06
C SER A 111 -15.46 13.42 -4.59
N GLY A 112 -15.31 14.52 -3.84
CA GLY A 112 -15.73 14.62 -2.45
C GLY A 112 -14.86 13.87 -1.44
N ALA A 113 -13.73 13.31 -1.85
CA ALA A 113 -12.80 12.58 -0.99
C ALA A 113 -11.60 13.42 -0.53
N HIS A 114 -11.38 14.57 -1.15
CA HIS A 114 -10.23 15.45 -0.92
C HIS A 114 -10.46 16.46 0.20
N SER A 115 -9.40 16.74 0.93
CA SER A 115 -9.29 17.84 1.92
C SER A 115 -7.92 18.51 1.80
N GLY A 116 -7.88 19.82 1.94
CA GLY A 116 -6.64 20.60 1.85
C GLY A 116 -6.56 21.43 0.57
N SER A 117 -5.35 21.64 0.04
CA SER A 117 -5.06 22.68 -0.95
C SER A 117 -4.83 22.20 -2.37
N ALA A 118 -5.11 20.94 -2.70
CA ALA A 118 -4.98 20.47 -4.08
C ALA A 118 -5.97 21.18 -5.04
N ALA A 119 -5.59 21.24 -6.29
CA ALA A 119 -6.39 21.90 -7.32
C ALA A 119 -7.51 21.01 -7.89
N ASP A 120 -7.45 19.69 -7.69
CA ASP A 120 -8.38 18.71 -8.23
C ASP A 120 -8.80 17.71 -7.16
N ASP A 121 -10.06 17.28 -7.17
CA ASP A 121 -10.59 16.27 -6.27
C ASP A 121 -10.11 14.86 -6.65
N SER A 122 -9.85 14.61 -7.94
CA SER A 122 -9.35 13.31 -8.41
C SER A 122 -7.88 13.14 -8.05
N LEU A 123 -7.59 12.14 -7.21
CA LEU A 123 -6.25 11.84 -6.75
C LEU A 123 -5.32 11.47 -7.92
N GLU A 124 -5.74 10.56 -8.82
CA GLU A 124 -4.91 10.16 -9.97
C GLU A 124 -4.66 11.33 -10.92
N THR A 125 -5.63 12.20 -11.13
CA THR A 125 -5.44 13.42 -11.93
C THR A 125 -4.39 14.33 -11.32
N GLN A 126 -4.35 14.42 -9.99
CA GLN A 126 -3.44 15.31 -9.26
C GLN A 126 -2.01 14.77 -9.20
N VAL A 127 -1.81 13.46 -9.04
CA VAL A 127 -0.48 12.87 -8.76
C VAL A 127 0.01 11.92 -9.84
N GLY A 128 -0.84 11.52 -10.78
CA GLY A 128 -0.56 10.41 -11.69
C GLY A 128 -0.72 9.05 -11.04
N GLY A 129 -0.57 7.99 -11.82
CA GLY A 129 -0.59 6.61 -11.38
C GLY A 129 0.57 5.82 -11.95
N MET A 130 0.97 4.75 -11.29
CA MET A 130 2.02 3.84 -11.73
C MET A 130 1.40 2.49 -12.14
N SER A 131 1.89 1.90 -13.23
CA SER A 131 1.42 0.59 -13.69
C SER A 131 1.77 -0.51 -12.69
N ILE A 132 0.89 -1.51 -12.55
CA ILE A 132 1.16 -2.74 -11.80
C ILE A 132 1.39 -3.87 -12.80
N SER A 133 2.42 -4.70 -12.57
CA SER A 133 2.63 -5.96 -13.27
C SER A 133 2.18 -7.13 -12.40
N PHE A 134 1.32 -7.96 -12.97
CA PHE A 134 0.95 -9.26 -12.42
C PHE A 134 1.67 -10.40 -13.14
N ALA A 135 2.75 -10.11 -13.84
CA ALA A 135 3.64 -11.09 -14.43
C ALA A 135 4.86 -11.29 -13.52
N THR A 136 5.42 -12.50 -13.55
CA THR A 136 6.66 -12.79 -12.82
C THR A 136 7.77 -11.85 -13.27
N PRO A 137 8.40 -11.10 -12.36
CA PRO A 137 9.50 -10.21 -12.69
C PRO A 137 10.75 -11.04 -13.03
N ALA A 138 10.93 -11.36 -14.29
CA ALA A 138 11.91 -12.34 -14.74
C ALA A 138 13.36 -11.81 -14.80
N SER A 139 13.58 -10.51 -14.80
CA SER A 139 14.87 -9.91 -15.16
C SER A 139 15.70 -9.42 -13.99
N ASP A 140 15.12 -9.25 -12.79
CA ASP A 140 15.82 -8.59 -11.69
C ASP A 140 16.65 -9.54 -10.81
N ILE A 141 16.28 -10.82 -10.69
CA ILE A 141 17.06 -11.78 -9.92
C ILE A 141 18.39 -12.02 -10.62
N GLY A 142 19.47 -11.53 -10.02
CA GLY A 142 20.82 -11.59 -10.60
C GLY A 142 21.15 -10.47 -11.58
N ALA A 143 20.31 -9.44 -11.71
CA ALA A 143 20.65 -8.22 -12.44
C ALA A 143 21.90 -7.57 -11.87
N THR A 144 22.66 -6.89 -12.69
CA THR A 144 23.84 -6.16 -12.26
C THR A 144 23.57 -4.66 -12.23
N SER A 145 24.21 -4.03 -11.31
CA SER A 145 24.16 -2.65 -10.86
C SER A 145 23.89 -1.56 -11.89
N ALA A 146 23.34 -0.47 -11.42
CA ALA A 146 23.12 0.80 -12.12
C ALA A 146 22.07 0.72 -13.24
N ASP A 147 21.29 -0.33 -13.25
CA ASP A 147 20.31 -0.60 -14.27
C ASP A 147 18.92 -0.24 -13.79
N THR A 148 18.10 0.13 -14.74
CA THR A 148 16.64 0.20 -14.60
C THR A 148 16.02 -1.13 -14.14
N ASP A 149 16.82 -2.19 -14.12
CA ASP A 149 16.42 -3.54 -13.75
C ASP A 149 16.51 -3.83 -12.24
N TYR A 150 17.14 -2.94 -11.46
CA TYR A 150 17.09 -3.06 -10.01
C TYR A 150 15.68 -2.86 -9.49
N THR A 151 15.36 -3.58 -8.40
CA THR A 151 14.13 -3.33 -7.65
C THR A 151 14.34 -2.19 -6.68
N HIS A 152 13.50 -1.19 -6.79
CA HIS A 152 13.46 -0.03 -5.91
C HIS A 152 12.32 -0.19 -4.90
N GLY A 153 12.64 -0.49 -3.64
CA GLY A 153 11.69 -0.44 -2.53
C GLY A 153 11.59 0.99 -2.00
N ILE A 154 10.38 1.53 -1.92
CA ILE A 154 10.13 2.92 -1.52
C ILE A 154 9.09 2.96 -0.41
N GLY A 155 9.18 3.94 0.50
CA GLY A 155 8.16 4.12 1.52
C GLY A 155 8.54 5.16 2.56
N TYR A 156 7.58 5.50 3.40
CA TYR A 156 7.74 6.42 4.51
C TYR A 156 7.94 5.64 5.81
N SER A 157 9.19 5.49 6.22
CA SER A 157 9.50 4.85 7.51
C SER A 157 9.15 5.78 8.66
N TYR A 158 8.47 5.29 9.68
CA TYR A 158 8.08 6.10 10.83
C TYR A 158 9.27 6.80 11.53
N ALA A 159 10.43 6.15 11.56
CA ALA A 159 11.63 6.70 12.18
C ALA A 159 12.23 7.86 11.40
N ASP A 160 11.92 7.98 10.11
CA ASP A 160 12.48 8.98 9.19
C ASP A 160 11.42 9.99 8.71
N ASP A 161 10.19 9.87 9.25
CA ASP A 161 9.04 10.70 8.91
C ASP A 161 9.37 12.22 9.10
N PRO A 162 9.07 13.10 8.13
CA PRO A 162 8.25 12.85 6.94
C PRO A 162 9.03 12.41 5.68
N ASN A 163 10.31 12.10 5.75
CA ASN A 163 11.15 11.88 4.59
C ASN A 163 10.77 10.59 3.84
N LEU A 164 10.73 10.70 2.52
CA LEU A 164 10.58 9.54 1.65
C LEU A 164 11.91 8.76 1.61
N MET A 165 11.86 7.49 1.99
CA MET A 165 13.02 6.60 2.03
C MET A 165 12.97 5.58 0.91
N TYR A 166 14.14 5.13 0.45
CA TYR A 166 14.21 4.08 -0.55
C TYR A 166 15.44 3.18 -0.36
N CYS A 167 15.36 1.98 -0.90
CA CYS A 167 16.50 1.11 -1.17
C CYS A 167 16.42 0.61 -2.62
N ALA A 168 17.56 0.26 -3.21
CA ALA A 168 17.61 -0.26 -4.56
C ALA A 168 18.69 -1.32 -4.65
N GLU A 169 18.30 -2.54 -5.02
CA GLU A 169 19.23 -3.68 -5.10
C GLU A 169 18.64 -4.84 -5.91
N ASN A 170 19.49 -5.84 -6.16
CA ASN A 170 19.01 -7.10 -6.70
C ASN A 170 18.07 -7.81 -5.75
N MET A 171 16.93 -8.15 -6.25
CA MET A 171 15.94 -8.94 -5.58
C MET A 171 16.34 -10.42 -5.55
N THR A 172 16.00 -11.11 -4.45
CA THR A 172 16.05 -12.56 -4.29
C THR A 172 14.70 -13.06 -3.80
N THR A 173 14.62 -14.28 -3.30
CA THR A 173 13.41 -14.83 -2.68
C THR A 173 13.63 -15.12 -1.21
N GLU A 174 12.58 -14.96 -0.40
CA GLU A 174 12.52 -15.39 0.99
C GLU A 174 11.35 -16.35 1.19
N GLY A 175 11.68 -17.58 1.48
CA GLY A 175 10.68 -18.66 1.50
C GLY A 175 10.09 -18.96 0.10
N ALA A 176 8.86 -19.43 0.08
CA ALA A 176 8.18 -19.90 -1.14
C ALA A 176 7.28 -18.83 -1.78
N PHE A 177 7.04 -17.70 -1.11
CA PHE A 177 5.94 -16.80 -1.47
C PHE A 177 6.33 -15.32 -1.46
N ASN A 178 7.61 -15.01 -1.16
CA ASN A 178 8.04 -13.62 -1.07
C ASN A 178 9.28 -13.36 -1.91
N TRP A 179 9.30 -12.20 -2.54
CA TRP A 179 10.52 -11.54 -2.96
C TRP A 179 11.26 -10.99 -1.75
N TRP A 180 12.56 -10.80 -1.88
CA TRP A 180 13.42 -10.33 -0.80
C TRP A 180 14.46 -9.34 -1.28
N LEU A 181 14.52 -8.18 -0.63
CA LEU A 181 15.59 -7.19 -0.76
C LEU A 181 16.52 -7.31 0.44
N PRO A 182 17.69 -7.95 0.31
CA PRO A 182 18.48 -8.42 1.46
C PRO A 182 19.17 -7.33 2.28
N SER A 183 19.40 -6.17 1.70
CA SER A 183 20.10 -5.05 2.37
C SER A 183 19.20 -3.84 2.61
N CYS A 184 17.93 -3.93 2.25
CA CYS A 184 16.98 -2.84 2.36
C CYS A 184 16.79 -2.43 3.82
N GLY A 185 17.02 -1.16 4.12
CA GLY A 185 16.93 -0.59 5.46
C GLY A 185 15.59 0.03 5.79
N LEU A 186 14.59 -0.11 4.93
CA LEU A 186 13.24 0.38 5.22
C LEU A 186 12.67 -0.27 6.48
N SER A 187 11.97 0.51 7.28
CA SER A 187 11.47 0.08 8.59
C SER A 187 9.96 0.29 8.73
N GLY A 188 9.42 0.11 9.93
CA GLY A 188 7.99 0.29 10.22
C GLY A 188 7.45 1.62 9.70
N GLY A 189 6.30 1.58 9.05
CA GLY A 189 5.70 2.69 8.31
C GLY A 189 5.90 2.62 6.80
N SER A 190 6.98 2.00 6.31
CA SER A 190 7.19 1.77 4.87
C SER A 190 6.29 0.67 4.28
N SER A 191 5.62 -0.09 5.12
CA SER A 191 4.65 -1.13 4.76
C SER A 191 3.67 -0.66 3.68
N GLY A 192 3.48 -1.45 2.63
CA GLY A 192 2.61 -1.11 1.49
C GLY A 192 3.23 -0.16 0.47
N GLY A 193 4.41 0.40 0.73
CA GLY A 193 5.16 1.16 -0.26
C GLY A 193 5.60 0.25 -1.43
N PRO A 194 5.72 0.79 -2.65
CA PRO A 194 5.88 -0.02 -3.84
C PRO A 194 7.30 -0.58 -3.99
N TRP A 195 7.39 -1.74 -4.62
CA TRP A 195 8.60 -2.20 -5.28
C TRP A 195 8.48 -1.95 -6.76
N ILE A 196 9.43 -1.22 -7.31
CA ILE A 196 9.37 -0.72 -8.67
C ILE A 196 10.56 -1.28 -9.47
N GLN A 197 10.27 -1.84 -10.62
CA GLN A 197 11.27 -2.20 -11.64
C GLN A 197 11.18 -1.28 -12.86
N SER A 198 12.22 -1.30 -13.68
CA SER A 198 12.36 -0.47 -14.89
C SER A 198 12.14 1.03 -14.59
N MET A 199 12.68 1.47 -13.46
CA MET A 199 12.45 2.82 -12.97
C MET A 199 13.23 3.85 -13.79
N VAL A 200 12.51 4.77 -14.43
CA VAL A 200 13.09 5.87 -15.22
C VAL A 200 12.42 7.18 -14.81
N ASN A 201 13.19 8.14 -14.33
CA ASN A 201 12.71 9.45 -13.91
C ASN A 201 11.56 9.41 -12.87
N GLY A 202 11.59 8.42 -11.98
CA GLY A 202 10.57 8.26 -10.94
C GLY A 202 9.32 7.49 -11.36
N ASP A 203 9.22 7.08 -12.60
CA ASP A 203 8.16 6.22 -13.14
C ASP A 203 8.71 4.80 -13.40
N GLY A 204 7.84 3.80 -13.35
CA GLY A 204 8.20 2.41 -13.57
C GLY A 204 7.01 1.47 -13.41
N THR A 205 7.29 0.23 -13.05
CA THR A 205 6.26 -0.79 -12.88
C THR A 205 6.30 -1.37 -11.47
N ILE A 206 5.18 -1.31 -10.77
CA ILE A 206 5.01 -1.93 -9.45
C ILE A 206 4.96 -3.44 -9.63
N ILE A 207 5.80 -4.18 -8.89
CA ILE A 207 5.90 -5.64 -8.94
C ILE A 207 5.64 -6.30 -7.58
N SER A 208 5.66 -5.52 -6.50
CA SER A 208 5.39 -5.96 -5.13
C SER A 208 5.16 -4.74 -4.23
N VAL A 209 4.97 -4.98 -2.93
CA VAL A 209 4.90 -3.94 -1.89
C VAL A 209 5.73 -4.35 -0.67
N ASN A 210 6.18 -3.39 0.12
CA ASN A 210 6.84 -3.65 1.39
C ASN A 210 5.87 -4.35 2.35
N SER A 211 6.26 -5.49 2.87
CA SER A 211 5.42 -6.31 3.76
C SER A 211 6.04 -6.47 5.15
N TRP A 212 7.15 -7.18 5.26
CA TRP A 212 7.77 -7.49 6.55
C TRP A 212 9.29 -7.59 6.45
N GLY A 213 9.96 -7.58 7.60
CA GLY A 213 11.39 -7.79 7.73
C GLY A 213 11.77 -8.40 9.06
N TYR A 214 12.99 -8.92 9.18
CA TYR A 214 13.49 -9.49 10.42
C TYR A 214 13.92 -8.41 11.41
N THR A 215 13.57 -8.60 12.68
CA THR A 215 14.04 -7.70 13.75
C THR A 215 15.56 -7.81 13.92
N GLY A 216 16.25 -6.69 13.83
CA GLY A 216 17.68 -6.59 14.09
C GLY A 216 18.60 -6.96 12.92
N SER A 217 18.06 -7.21 11.75
CA SER A 217 18.82 -7.36 10.51
C SER A 217 18.16 -6.57 9.37
N PRO A 218 18.95 -6.06 8.42
CA PRO A 218 18.38 -5.43 7.24
C PRO A 218 17.64 -6.47 6.39
N GLY A 219 16.79 -5.98 5.53
CA GLY A 219 16.05 -6.75 4.55
C GLY A 219 14.55 -6.47 4.62
N MET A 220 13.93 -6.53 3.46
CA MET A 220 12.50 -6.31 3.28
C MET A 220 11.92 -7.42 2.41
N ALA A 221 10.83 -8.01 2.85
CA ALA A 221 10.04 -8.95 2.07
C ALA A 221 8.88 -8.23 1.37
N GLY A 222 8.53 -8.72 0.19
CA GLY A 222 7.34 -8.31 -0.52
C GLY A 222 6.62 -9.52 -1.12
N PRO A 223 5.29 -9.60 -1.05
CA PRO A 223 4.53 -10.72 -1.59
C PRO A 223 4.61 -10.81 -3.11
N PHE A 224 4.44 -11.99 -3.65
CA PHE A 224 4.31 -12.19 -5.08
C PHE A 224 2.98 -11.58 -5.57
N LEU A 225 3.03 -10.68 -6.55
CA LEU A 225 1.83 -10.19 -7.24
C LEU A 225 1.53 -10.97 -8.53
N ASP A 226 2.43 -11.84 -8.97
CA ASP A 226 2.25 -12.73 -10.13
C ASP A 226 1.40 -13.96 -9.78
N VAL A 227 0.40 -13.76 -8.94
CA VAL A 227 -0.59 -14.72 -8.52
C VAL A 227 -1.99 -14.26 -8.91
N THR A 228 -2.88 -15.17 -9.20
CA THR A 228 -4.23 -14.86 -9.69
C THR A 228 -5.01 -13.96 -8.74
N SER A 229 -4.88 -14.16 -7.43
CA SER A 229 -5.63 -13.40 -6.44
C SER A 229 -5.25 -11.91 -6.42
N ALA A 230 -3.97 -11.55 -6.65
CA ALA A 230 -3.54 -10.15 -6.66
C ALA A 230 -4.21 -9.35 -7.80
N SER A 231 -4.26 -9.93 -9.01
CA SER A 231 -4.95 -9.31 -10.16
C SER A 231 -6.47 -9.28 -9.99
N CYS A 232 -7.05 -10.33 -9.41
CA CYS A 232 -8.48 -10.41 -9.10
C CYS A 232 -8.89 -9.31 -8.10
N LEU A 233 -8.13 -9.11 -7.01
CA LEU A 233 -8.38 -8.04 -6.06
C LEU A 233 -8.32 -6.65 -6.71
N PHE A 234 -7.36 -6.45 -7.63
CA PHE A 234 -7.25 -5.20 -8.38
C PHE A 234 -8.48 -4.97 -9.27
N ASP A 235 -8.99 -6.02 -9.91
CA ASP A 235 -10.22 -5.94 -10.71
C ASP A 235 -11.45 -5.65 -9.83
N ASP A 236 -11.54 -6.22 -8.63
CA ASP A 236 -12.59 -5.88 -7.67
C ASP A 236 -12.50 -4.42 -7.21
N ALA A 237 -11.30 -3.92 -6.96
CA ALA A 237 -11.08 -2.52 -6.62
C ALA A 237 -11.55 -1.57 -7.74
N LYS A 238 -11.33 -1.94 -9.00
CA LYS A 238 -11.74 -1.17 -10.17
C LYS A 238 -13.25 -1.22 -10.43
N THR A 239 -13.92 -2.30 -10.10
CA THR A 239 -15.28 -2.58 -10.57
C THR A 239 -16.37 -2.47 -9.52
N THR A 240 -16.05 -2.60 -8.23
CA THR A 240 -17.04 -2.51 -7.15
C THR A 240 -17.64 -1.11 -7.07
N ALA A 241 -18.97 -1.03 -7.07
CA ALA A 241 -19.68 0.22 -6.98
C ALA A 241 -19.55 0.87 -5.59
N PHE A 242 -19.43 2.19 -5.55
CA PHE A 242 -19.47 2.94 -4.30
C PHE A 242 -20.81 2.77 -3.58
N GLY A 243 -20.78 2.72 -2.24
CA GLY A 243 -21.98 2.60 -1.40
C GLY A 243 -22.55 1.18 -1.28
N VAL A 244 -21.99 0.19 -1.99
CA VAL A 244 -22.40 -1.22 -1.86
C VAL A 244 -21.70 -1.89 -0.68
N VAL A 245 -20.58 -1.35 -0.25
CA VAL A 245 -19.73 -1.92 0.78
C VAL A 245 -19.95 -1.23 2.10
N SER A 246 -20.20 -2.01 3.15
CA SER A 246 -20.21 -1.53 4.52
C SER A 246 -19.36 -2.44 5.38
N GLY A 247 -18.40 -1.88 6.10
CA GLY A 247 -17.66 -2.59 7.12
C GLY A 247 -18.42 -2.64 8.45
N ALA A 248 -17.98 -3.47 9.39
CA ALA A 248 -18.45 -3.41 10.76
C ALA A 248 -18.16 -2.01 11.35
N ASP A 249 -19.06 -1.52 12.18
CA ASP A 249 -18.92 -0.22 12.87
C ASP A 249 -18.69 0.98 11.94
N GLY A 250 -19.21 0.91 10.71
CA GLY A 250 -19.11 2.00 9.72
C GLY A 250 -17.85 1.99 8.86
N TYR A 251 -16.98 0.96 8.95
CA TYR A 251 -15.80 0.82 8.10
C TYR A 251 -16.17 0.08 6.83
N ALA A 252 -15.75 0.61 5.70
CA ALA A 252 -16.04 0.01 4.41
C ALA A 252 -14.88 -0.86 3.94
N GLY A 253 -15.17 -2.09 3.56
CA GLY A 253 -14.18 -3.00 3.01
C GLY A 253 -14.82 -4.24 2.37
N ILE A 254 -14.09 -4.83 1.45
CA ILE A 254 -14.45 -6.07 0.76
C ILE A 254 -13.44 -7.13 1.16
N ILE A 255 -13.94 -8.28 1.55
CA ILE A 255 -13.16 -9.51 1.62
C ILE A 255 -13.50 -10.29 0.36
N ALA A 256 -12.55 -10.35 -0.58
CA ALA A 256 -12.74 -10.98 -1.86
C ALA A 256 -12.26 -12.43 -1.83
N ASP A 257 -13.03 -13.32 -2.43
CA ASP A 257 -12.69 -14.73 -2.61
C ASP A 257 -12.08 -14.90 -4.00
N CYS A 258 -10.80 -14.60 -4.10
CA CYS A 258 -10.05 -14.67 -5.34
C CYS A 258 -9.32 -16.03 -5.47
N PRO A 259 -9.33 -16.67 -6.66
CA PRO A 259 -8.76 -17.99 -6.88
C PRO A 259 -7.23 -18.03 -6.79
#